data_1cf21703d862c37a4b574c5098e0448a
#
_entry.id   1cf21703d862c37a4b574c5098e0448a
#
_cell.length_a   1.000
_cell.length_b   1.000
_cell.length_c   1.000
_cell.angle_alpha   90.00
_cell.angle_beta   90.00
_cell.angle_gamma   90.00
#
_symmetry.space_group_name_H-M   'P 1'
#
loop_
_entity.id
_entity.type
_entity.pdbx_description
1 polymer ?
#
loop_
_entity_poly.entity_id
_entity_poly.type
_entity_poly.pdbx_seq_one_letter_code
_entity_poly.pdbx_strand_id
1 'polypeptide(L)'
;MKHLLTIAGSDSSGGAGIQADLKTFAAHGTFGMSVITAVTAQNTQGVTMVQDIDAGVIEAQINAVFDDIRVDRGAGPGNDF
;
A
#
# COMPACT_ATOMS: atom_id res chain seq x y z
N MET A 1 4.97 18.56 -5.24
CA MET A 1 5.24 17.23 -4.67
C MET A 1 4.43 16.20 -5.44
N LYS A 2 5.05 15.13 -5.89
CA LYS A 2 4.35 14.05 -6.58
C LYS A 2 3.58 13.19 -5.57
N HIS A 3 2.40 12.73 -5.98
CA HIS A 3 1.55 11.85 -5.21
C HIS A 3 1.67 10.42 -5.75
N LEU A 4 2.14 9.51 -4.92
CA LEU A 4 2.36 8.12 -5.29
C LEU A 4 1.43 7.20 -4.49
N LEU A 5 0.88 6.19 -5.16
CA LEU A 5 -0.03 5.22 -4.56
C LEU A 5 0.59 3.83 -4.59
N THR A 6 0.56 3.12 -3.46
CA THR A 6 0.86 1.70 -3.41
C THR A 6 -0.41 0.90 -3.11
N ILE A 7 -0.58 -0.21 -3.80
CA ILE A 7 -1.65 -1.18 -3.57
C ILE A 7 -0.99 -2.48 -3.15
N ALA A 8 -1.03 -2.81 -1.87
CA ALA A 8 -0.30 -3.95 -1.32
C ALA A 8 -0.86 -4.37 0.04
N GLY A 9 -0.34 -5.46 0.55
CA GLY A 9 -0.61 -5.90 1.92
C GLY A 9 0.14 -5.08 2.95
N SER A 10 -0.32 -5.16 4.18
CA SER A 10 0.31 -4.53 5.34
C SER A 10 1.22 -5.54 6.03
N ASP A 11 2.48 -5.18 6.23
CA ASP A 11 3.46 -5.96 7.00
C ASP A 11 3.59 -5.38 8.39
N SER A 12 3.20 -6.15 9.42
CA SER A 12 3.22 -5.69 10.80
C SER A 12 4.62 -5.32 11.30
N SER A 13 5.68 -5.90 10.73
CA SER A 13 7.07 -5.59 11.09
C SER A 13 7.65 -4.40 10.33
N GLY A 14 6.99 -3.94 9.28
CA GLY A 14 7.37 -2.73 8.56
C GLY A 14 8.45 -2.90 7.49
N GLY A 15 8.94 -4.12 7.25
CA GLY A 15 10.03 -4.39 6.32
C GLY A 15 9.59 -4.67 4.88
N ALA A 16 8.30 -4.85 4.65
CA ALA A 16 7.72 -5.16 3.33
C ALA A 16 6.37 -4.47 3.20
N GLY A 17 5.61 -4.81 2.14
CA GLY A 17 4.27 -4.30 1.93
C GLY A 17 4.19 -2.78 1.84
N ILE A 18 3.04 -2.24 2.25
CA ILE A 18 2.81 -0.80 2.18
C ILE A 18 3.80 0.00 3.02
N GLN A 19 4.25 -0.54 4.14
CA GLN A 19 5.18 0.16 5.03
C GLN A 19 6.51 0.42 4.34
N ALA A 20 7.06 -0.58 3.65
CA ALA A 20 8.30 -0.42 2.89
C ALA A 20 8.12 0.59 1.75
N ASP A 21 7.02 0.52 1.02
CA ASP A 21 6.74 1.44 -0.08
C ASP A 21 6.60 2.88 0.39
N LEU A 22 5.85 3.11 1.48
CA LEU A 22 5.64 4.45 2.03
C LEU A 22 6.96 5.05 2.54
N LYS A 23 7.83 4.24 3.15
CA LYS A 23 9.16 4.69 3.57
C LYS A 23 10.00 5.11 2.37
N THR A 24 9.96 4.33 1.29
CA THR A 24 10.68 4.65 0.05
C THR A 24 10.14 5.93 -0.57
N PHE A 25 8.83 6.10 -0.65
CA PHE A 25 8.21 7.31 -1.17
C PHE A 25 8.64 8.54 -0.37
N ALA A 26 8.60 8.45 0.95
CA ALA A 26 9.02 9.53 1.82
C ALA A 26 10.51 9.88 1.65
N ALA A 27 11.36 8.86 1.50
CA ALA A 27 12.79 9.06 1.28
C ALA A 27 13.09 9.80 -0.02
N HIS A 28 12.21 9.71 -1.02
CA HIS A 28 12.32 10.42 -2.30
C HIS A 28 11.57 11.75 -2.32
N GLY A 29 11.08 12.22 -1.17
CA GLY A 29 10.38 13.50 -1.08
C GLY A 29 9.01 13.53 -1.74
N THR A 30 8.33 12.37 -1.81
CA THR A 30 7.01 12.25 -2.42
C THR A 30 5.93 12.04 -1.36
N PHE A 31 4.69 12.35 -1.71
CA PHE A 31 3.53 12.11 -0.86
C PHE A 31 2.99 10.71 -1.13
N GLY A 32 3.10 9.80 -0.16
CA GLY A 32 2.71 8.40 -0.29
C GLY A 32 1.29 8.15 0.20
N MET A 33 0.53 7.41 -0.62
CA MET A 33 -0.81 6.95 -0.28
C MET A 33 -0.85 5.42 -0.42
N SER A 34 -1.81 4.77 0.22
CA SER A 34 -1.89 3.31 0.21
C SER A 34 -3.32 2.81 0.08
N VAL A 35 -3.46 1.70 -0.63
CA VAL A 35 -4.64 0.83 -0.61
C VAL A 35 -4.20 -0.50 -0.04
N ILE A 36 -4.83 -0.93 1.05
CA ILE A 36 -4.46 -2.15 1.76
C ILE A 36 -5.30 -3.31 1.25
N THR A 37 -4.64 -4.37 0.78
CA THR A 37 -5.32 -5.56 0.23
C THR A 37 -5.40 -6.71 1.22
N ALA A 38 -4.51 -6.74 2.21
CA ALA A 38 -4.47 -7.76 3.25
C ALA A 38 -3.71 -7.23 4.46
N VAL A 39 -4.01 -7.77 5.62
CA VAL A 39 -3.24 -7.52 6.85
C VAL A 39 -2.46 -8.78 7.16
N THR A 40 -1.15 -8.67 7.39
CA THR A 40 -0.31 -9.80 7.75
C THR A 40 0.29 -9.62 9.13
N ALA A 41 0.21 -10.69 9.93
CA ALA A 41 0.99 -10.81 11.16
C ALA A 41 2.34 -11.40 10.76
N GLN A 42 3.34 -10.55 10.65
CA GLN A 42 4.62 -10.87 10.01
C GLN A 42 5.78 -10.27 10.78
N ASN A 43 6.91 -10.94 10.71
CA ASN A 43 8.19 -10.44 11.19
C ASN A 43 9.32 -10.98 10.29
N THR A 44 10.58 -10.80 10.70
CA THR A 44 11.73 -11.26 9.90
C THR A 44 11.84 -12.78 9.80
N GLN A 45 11.11 -13.53 10.63
CA GLN A 45 11.09 -14.99 10.63
C GLN A 45 10.04 -15.57 9.68
N GLY A 46 9.02 -14.78 9.32
CA GLY A 46 7.97 -15.21 8.41
C GLY A 46 6.61 -14.63 8.73
N VAL A 47 5.60 -15.14 8.03
CA VAL A 47 4.20 -14.75 8.17
C VAL A 47 3.49 -15.79 9.04
N THR A 48 2.84 -15.34 10.11
CA THR A 48 2.11 -16.24 11.01
C THR A 48 0.60 -16.26 10.74
N MET A 49 0.06 -15.18 10.20
CA MET A 49 -1.38 -15.09 9.88
C MET A 49 -1.62 -14.03 8.83
N VAL A 50 -2.59 -14.25 7.96
CA VAL A 50 -3.00 -13.31 6.92
C VAL A 50 -4.52 -13.16 6.98
N GLN A 51 -4.99 -11.93 6.88
CA GLN A 51 -6.41 -11.65 6.67
C GLN A 51 -6.57 -10.78 5.42
N ASP A 52 -7.24 -11.32 4.41
CA ASP A 52 -7.54 -10.57 3.20
C ASP A 52 -8.63 -9.53 3.48
N ILE A 53 -8.49 -8.38 2.85
CA ILE A 53 -9.51 -7.34 2.89
C ILE A 53 -10.56 -7.66 1.81
N ASP A 54 -11.83 -7.51 2.15
CA ASP A 54 -12.93 -7.72 1.21
C ASP A 54 -12.76 -6.84 -0.03
N ALA A 55 -13.10 -7.41 -1.20
CA ALA A 55 -12.97 -6.70 -2.47
C ALA A 55 -13.71 -5.37 -2.48
N GLY A 56 -14.88 -5.29 -1.83
CA GLY A 56 -15.64 -4.05 -1.71
C GLY A 56 -14.90 -2.96 -0.93
N VAL A 57 -14.16 -3.34 0.11
CA VAL A 57 -13.36 -2.40 0.90
C VAL A 57 -12.15 -1.93 0.10
N ILE A 58 -11.50 -2.83 -0.65
CA ILE A 58 -10.38 -2.46 -1.52
C ILE A 58 -10.86 -1.46 -2.57
N GLU A 59 -11.99 -1.71 -3.22
CA GLU A 59 -12.57 -0.80 -4.20
C GLU A 59 -12.91 0.56 -3.58
N ALA A 60 -13.47 0.56 -2.37
CA ALA A 60 -13.78 1.80 -1.65
C ALA A 60 -12.53 2.62 -1.35
N GLN A 61 -11.43 1.98 -0.97
CA GLN A 61 -10.15 2.65 -0.75
C GLN A 61 -9.64 3.31 -2.03
N ILE A 62 -9.68 2.57 -3.15
CA ILE A 62 -9.24 3.08 -4.46
C ILE A 62 -10.08 4.30 -4.84
N ASN A 63 -11.39 4.20 -4.75
CA ASN A 63 -12.29 5.30 -5.09
C ASN A 63 -12.07 6.52 -4.19
N ALA A 64 -11.87 6.31 -2.89
CA ALA A 64 -11.62 7.39 -1.95
C ALA A 64 -10.37 8.21 -2.34
N VAL A 65 -9.30 7.52 -2.75
CA VAL A 65 -8.06 8.17 -3.17
C VAL A 65 -8.27 8.92 -4.49
N PHE A 66 -8.78 8.24 -5.52
CA PHE A 66 -8.89 8.82 -6.85
C PHE A 66 -9.97 9.91 -6.95
N ASP A 67 -10.98 9.89 -6.09
CA ASP A 67 -12.04 10.91 -6.10
C ASP A 67 -11.56 12.26 -5.55
N ASP A 68 -10.50 12.28 -4.77
CA ASP A 68 -10.04 13.48 -4.06
C ASP A 68 -8.62 13.88 -4.42
N ILE A 69 -7.73 12.93 -4.64
CA ILE A 69 -6.29 13.20 -4.75
C ILE A 69 -5.78 12.77 -6.12
N ARG A 70 -5.01 13.65 -6.76
CA ARG A 70 -4.35 13.31 -8.03
C ARG A 70 -3.26 12.27 -7.75
N VAL A 71 -3.34 11.14 -8.46
CA VAL A 71 -2.32 10.09 -8.42
C VAL A 71 -1.40 10.24 -9.62
N ASP A 72 -0.14 10.57 -9.38
CA ASP A 72 0.86 10.75 -10.45
C ASP A 72 1.40 9.42 -10.93
N ARG A 73 1.71 8.51 -9.99
CA ARG A 73 2.15 7.15 -10.28
C ARG A 73 1.61 6.20 -9.23
N GLY A 74 1.46 4.94 -9.62
CA GLY A 74 1.05 3.88 -8.72
C GLY A 74 1.90 2.63 -8.90
N ALA A 75 1.97 1.82 -7.83
CA ALA A 75 2.58 0.50 -7.83
C ALA A 75 1.61 -0.47 -7.17
N GLY A 76 1.46 -1.64 -7.75
CA GLY A 76 0.63 -2.71 -7.21
C GLY A 76 1.32 -4.05 -7.40
N PRO A 77 0.67 -5.15 -6.99
CA PRO A 77 1.28 -6.47 -7.13
C PRO A 77 1.70 -6.75 -8.57
N GLY A 78 3.03 -6.76 -8.81
CA GLY A 78 3.62 -7.09 -10.10
C GLY A 78 3.62 -5.98 -11.15
N ASN A 79 3.07 -4.79 -10.88
CA ASN A 79 2.97 -3.72 -11.87
C ASN A 79 3.07 -2.33 -11.25
N ASP A 80 3.65 -1.41 -12.03
CA ASP A 80 3.53 0.03 -11.81
C ASP A 80 2.44 0.59 -12.72
N PHE A 81 1.76 1.63 -12.26
CA PHE A 81 0.72 2.28 -13.06
C PHE A 81 0.63 3.78 -12.80
#